data_ab376ba44b990d5517ffa739cbdabeeb
#
_entry.id   ab376ba44b990d5517ffa739cbdabeeb
#
_cell.length_a   1.000
_cell.length_b   1.000
_cell.length_c   1.000
_cell.angle_alpha   90.00
_cell.angle_beta   90.00
_cell.angle_gamma   90.00
#
_symmetry.space_group_name_H-M   'P 1'
#
loop_
_entity.id
_entity.type
_entity.pdbx_description
1 polymer ?
#
loop_
_entity_poly.entity_id
_entity_poly.type
_entity_poly.pdbx_seq_one_letter_code
_entity_poly.pdbx_strand_id
1 'polypeptide(L)'
;MTTEFKVGPEHLNQRGTLHGGFIAHLVDAVSTYALTTNENVETRGVSVEISVSYMSAAREGDNIEVEAITRKLGKKIAFLEVLVKNKDKNQLLATGRHTKYIGI
;
A
#
# COMPACT_ATOMS: atom_id res chain seq x y z
N MET A 1 -6.46 -7.88 2.95
CA MET A 1 -6.56 -6.91 4.06
C MET A 1 -6.86 -5.53 3.51
N THR A 2 -7.81 -4.85 4.11
CA THR A 2 -8.26 -3.53 3.66
C THR A 2 -8.23 -2.55 4.82
N THR A 3 -7.71 -1.35 4.58
CA THR A 3 -7.74 -0.27 5.56
C THR A 3 -8.24 1.01 4.89
N GLU A 4 -8.70 1.96 5.69
CA GLU A 4 -9.28 3.20 5.19
C GLU A 4 -8.80 4.38 6.02
N PHE A 5 -8.71 5.55 5.36
CA PHE A 5 -8.48 6.82 6.05
C PHE A 5 -9.05 7.97 5.24
N LYS A 6 -9.29 9.09 5.91
CA LYS A 6 -9.69 10.34 5.26
C LYS A 6 -8.46 11.22 5.08
N VAL A 7 -8.29 11.79 3.89
CA VAL A 7 -7.18 12.70 3.61
C VAL A 7 -7.32 13.97 4.45
N GLY A 8 -6.35 14.20 5.31
CA GLY A 8 -6.25 15.42 6.13
C GLY A 8 -5.16 16.34 5.61
N PRO A 9 -5.05 17.56 6.18
CA PRO A 9 -4.03 18.54 5.76
C PRO A 9 -2.60 17.99 5.87
N GLU A 10 -2.33 17.13 6.85
CA GLU A 10 -1.01 16.53 7.07
C GLU A 10 -0.58 15.57 5.97
N HIS A 11 -1.52 15.11 5.15
CA HIS A 11 -1.24 14.15 4.06
C HIS A 11 -0.94 14.84 2.73
N LEU A 12 -1.04 16.17 2.67
CA LEU A 12 -1.00 16.90 1.42
C LEU A 12 0.40 17.34 1.02
N ASN A 13 0.65 17.37 -0.29
CA ASN A 13 1.80 18.04 -0.87
C ASN A 13 1.50 19.51 -1.08
N GLN A 14 2.45 20.25 -1.69
CA GLN A 14 2.28 21.69 -1.94
C GLN A 14 1.14 22.01 -2.92
N ARG A 15 0.70 21.05 -3.72
CA ARG A 15 -0.38 21.22 -4.69
C ARG A 15 -1.77 20.96 -4.09
N GLY A 16 -1.83 20.60 -2.81
CA GLY A 16 -3.09 20.30 -2.15
C GLY A 16 -3.65 18.93 -2.49
N THR A 17 -2.80 18.00 -2.93
CA THR A 17 -3.18 16.63 -3.21
C THR A 17 -2.42 15.66 -2.30
N LEU A 18 -2.95 14.44 -2.16
CA LEU A 18 -2.32 13.41 -1.35
C LEU A 18 -0.88 13.16 -1.82
N HIS A 19 0.06 13.26 -0.88
CA HIS A 19 1.50 13.18 -1.19
C HIS A 19 1.87 11.79 -1.72
N GLY A 20 2.59 11.77 -2.86
CA GLY A 20 3.04 10.51 -3.47
C GLY A 20 3.93 9.69 -2.56
N GLY A 21 4.80 10.33 -1.79
CA GLY A 21 5.63 9.66 -0.80
C GLY A 21 4.82 8.98 0.28
N PHE A 22 3.68 9.57 0.67
CA PHE A 22 2.79 8.94 1.64
C PHE A 22 2.12 7.71 1.04
N ILE A 23 1.72 7.76 -0.24
CA ILE A 23 1.18 6.59 -0.94
C ILE A 23 2.23 5.47 -0.99
N ALA A 24 3.48 5.79 -1.31
CA ALA A 24 4.56 4.81 -1.31
C ALA A 24 4.76 4.19 0.09
N HIS A 25 4.67 5.00 1.13
CA HIS A 25 4.72 4.50 2.51
C HIS A 25 3.56 3.55 2.80
N LEU A 26 2.36 3.86 2.33
CA LEU A 26 1.21 2.98 2.50
C LEU A 26 1.42 1.64 1.81
N VAL A 27 1.99 1.66 0.60
CA VAL A 27 2.30 0.40 -0.12
C VAL A 27 3.23 -0.46 0.73
N ASP A 28 4.28 0.12 1.28
CA ASP A 28 5.21 -0.58 2.14
C ASP A 28 4.54 -1.08 3.42
N ALA A 29 3.94 -0.19 4.19
CA ALA A 29 3.42 -0.50 5.52
C ALA A 29 2.24 -1.45 5.48
N VAL A 30 1.25 -1.19 4.62
CA VAL A 30 0.01 -1.99 4.59
C VAL A 30 0.29 -3.39 4.05
N SER A 31 1.12 -3.51 3.00
CA SER A 31 1.48 -4.81 2.45
C SER A 31 2.25 -5.66 3.45
N THR A 32 3.18 -5.04 4.19
CA THR A 32 3.94 -5.73 5.24
C THR A 32 3.01 -6.19 6.35
N TYR A 33 2.08 -5.34 6.75
CA TYR A 33 1.11 -5.70 7.77
C TYR A 33 0.24 -6.89 7.32
N ALA A 34 -0.23 -6.86 6.08
CA ALA A 34 -1.02 -7.95 5.49
C ALA A 34 -0.20 -9.25 5.44
N LEU A 35 1.08 -9.16 5.10
CA LEU A 35 1.97 -10.32 5.07
C LEU A 35 2.01 -11.02 6.43
N THR A 36 2.13 -10.26 7.51
CA THR A 36 2.23 -10.83 8.86
C THR A 36 0.93 -11.46 9.36
N THR A 37 -0.19 -11.25 8.67
CA THR A 37 -1.45 -11.91 9.01
C THR A 37 -1.56 -13.33 8.46
N ASN A 38 -0.65 -13.75 7.59
CA ASN A 38 -0.62 -15.12 7.07
C ASN A 38 -0.09 -16.08 8.13
N GLU A 39 -0.75 -17.23 8.28
CA GLU A 39 -0.46 -18.19 9.36
C GLU A 39 0.98 -18.67 9.42
N ASN A 40 1.63 -18.80 8.27
CA ASN A 40 2.97 -19.36 8.18
C ASN A 40 4.07 -18.32 8.11
N VAL A 41 3.75 -17.05 8.36
CA VAL A 41 4.71 -15.96 8.28
C VAL A 41 4.98 -15.39 9.67
N GLU A 42 6.22 -15.57 10.13
CA GLU A 42 6.64 -15.13 11.46
C GLU A 42 7.52 -13.87 11.44
N THR A 43 7.85 -13.39 10.24
CA THR A 43 8.75 -12.25 10.08
C THR A 43 8.17 -11.22 9.13
N ARG A 44 8.53 -9.96 9.35
CA ARG A 44 8.21 -8.88 8.41
C ARG A 44 9.11 -8.91 7.19
N GLY A 45 10.25 -9.60 7.27
CA GLY A 45 11.22 -9.65 6.21
C GLY A 45 11.88 -8.33 5.89
N VAL A 46 12.55 -8.28 4.75
CA VAL A 46 13.15 -7.05 4.24
C VAL A 46 12.69 -6.83 2.80
N SER A 47 12.56 -5.56 2.42
CA SER A 47 12.12 -5.21 1.07
C SER A 47 13.22 -5.50 0.06
N VAL A 48 12.84 -6.17 -1.03
CA VAL A 48 13.71 -6.39 -2.19
C VAL A 48 13.43 -5.32 -3.24
N GLU A 49 12.13 -5.06 -3.48
CA GLU A 49 11.71 -4.07 -4.46
C GLU A 49 10.34 -3.52 -4.08
N ILE A 50 10.19 -2.21 -4.24
CA ILE A 50 8.90 -1.53 -4.14
C ILE A 50 8.72 -0.72 -5.42
N SER A 51 7.57 -0.90 -6.07
CA SER A 51 7.23 -0.20 -7.30
C SER A 51 5.83 0.37 -7.15
N VAL A 52 5.65 1.65 -7.48
CA VAL A 52 4.36 2.33 -7.37
C VAL A 52 4.04 3.04 -8.68
N SER A 53 2.83 2.82 -9.17
CA SER A 53 2.30 3.53 -10.33
C SER A 53 1.21 4.48 -9.86
N TYR A 54 1.38 5.76 -10.13
CA TYR A 54 0.45 6.82 -9.74
C TYR A 54 -0.46 7.16 -10.92
N MET A 55 -1.76 7.10 -10.71
CA MET A 55 -2.74 7.27 -11.78
C MET A 55 -3.62 8.49 -11.63
N SER A 56 -4.01 8.81 -10.39
CA SER A 56 -4.92 9.90 -10.09
C SER A 56 -4.58 10.55 -8.77
N ALA A 57 -5.07 11.77 -8.57
CA ALA A 57 -4.83 12.52 -7.35
C ALA A 57 -6.03 12.47 -6.42
N ALA A 58 -5.77 12.48 -5.12
CA ALA A 58 -6.79 12.63 -4.09
C ALA A 58 -6.60 13.98 -3.40
N ARG A 59 -7.69 14.53 -2.89
CA ARG A 59 -7.71 15.84 -2.23
C ARG A 59 -8.14 15.72 -0.78
N GLU A 60 -7.94 16.79 -0.02
CA GLU A 60 -8.39 16.82 1.38
C GLU A 60 -9.87 16.47 1.46
N GLY A 61 -10.22 15.61 2.43
CA GLY A 61 -11.60 15.17 2.64
C GLY A 61 -11.98 13.90 1.89
N ASP A 62 -11.18 13.48 0.89
CA ASP A 62 -11.45 12.24 0.19
C ASP A 62 -11.24 11.03 1.11
N ASN A 63 -12.10 10.02 0.98
CA ASN A 63 -11.97 8.77 1.71
C ASN A 63 -11.15 7.79 0.88
N ILE A 64 -10.07 7.30 1.44
CA ILE A 64 -9.12 6.43 0.76
C ILE A 64 -9.24 5.02 1.30
N GLU A 65 -9.30 4.05 0.39
CA GLU A 65 -9.27 2.63 0.72
C GLU A 65 -7.97 2.04 0.18
N VAL A 66 -7.27 1.33 1.05
CA VAL A 66 -6.01 0.65 0.70
C VAL A 66 -6.23 -0.84 0.87
N GLU A 67 -6.14 -1.58 -0.22
CA GLU A 67 -6.29 -3.03 -0.23
C GLU A 67 -4.94 -3.68 -0.50
N ALA A 68 -4.49 -4.54 0.41
CA ALA A 68 -3.25 -5.29 0.25
C ALA A 68 -3.57 -6.76 -0.01
N ILE A 69 -2.91 -7.32 -1.03
CA ILE A 69 -3.14 -8.67 -1.51
C ILE A 69 -1.81 -9.41 -1.52
N THR A 70 -1.75 -10.58 -0.88
CA THR A 70 -0.60 -11.48 -0.99
C THR A 70 -0.78 -12.29 -2.27
N ARG A 71 0.00 -12.00 -3.30
CA ARG A 71 -0.12 -12.66 -4.60
C ARG A 71 0.53 -14.03 -4.62
N LYS A 72 1.70 -14.14 -3.98
CA LYS A 72 2.41 -15.41 -3.87
C LYS A 72 3.26 -15.38 -2.62
N LEU A 73 3.20 -16.46 -1.88
CA LEU A 73 3.98 -16.64 -0.66
C LEU A 73 4.87 -17.88 -0.82
N GLY A 74 6.16 -17.64 -1.11
CA GLY A 74 7.16 -18.69 -1.18
C GLY A 74 7.85 -18.86 0.16
N LYS A 75 8.83 -19.75 0.20
CA LYS A 75 9.62 -19.99 1.42
C LYS A 75 10.53 -18.82 1.76
N LYS A 76 11.04 -18.12 0.75
CA LYS A 76 12.01 -17.03 0.93
C LYS A 76 11.51 -15.70 0.41
N ILE A 77 10.64 -15.71 -0.59
CA ILE A 77 10.17 -14.50 -1.27
C ILE A 77 8.65 -14.41 -1.18
N ALA A 78 8.15 -13.25 -0.81
CA ALA A 78 6.72 -12.92 -0.84
C ALA A 78 6.48 -11.82 -1.89
N PHE A 79 5.42 -12.00 -2.67
CA PHE A 79 4.99 -11.05 -3.68
C PHE A 79 3.66 -10.44 -3.25
N LEU A 80 3.68 -9.13 -3.02
CA LEU A 80 2.54 -8.39 -2.47
C LEU A 80 2.10 -7.31 -3.47
N GLU A 81 0.80 -7.05 -3.49
CA GLU A 81 0.21 -5.99 -4.31
C GLU A 81 -0.69 -5.13 -3.45
N VAL A 82 -0.70 -3.83 -3.74
CA VAL A 82 -1.54 -2.86 -3.02
C VAL A 82 -2.30 -2.03 -4.03
N LEU A 83 -3.61 -1.88 -3.80
CA LEU A 83 -4.48 -1.01 -4.56
C LEU A 83 -4.90 0.15 -3.66
N VAL A 84 -4.69 1.37 -4.12
CA VAL A 84 -5.07 2.59 -3.39
C VAL A 84 -6.19 3.26 -4.18
N LYS A 85 -7.36 3.41 -3.56
CA LYS A 85 -8.56 3.88 -4.24
C LYS A 85 -9.20 5.06 -3.53
N ASN A 86 -9.83 5.94 -4.30
CA ASN A 86 -10.79 6.88 -3.76
C ASN A 86 -12.10 6.12 -3.62
N LYS A 87 -12.51 5.86 -2.38
CA LYS A 87 -13.66 5.00 -2.10
C LYS A 87 -14.96 5.57 -2.63
N ASP A 88 -15.19 6.86 -2.43
CA ASP A 88 -16.45 7.50 -2.79
C ASP A 88 -16.65 7.60 -4.30
N LYS A 89 -15.56 7.81 -5.04
CA LYS A 89 -15.59 7.93 -6.49
C LYS A 89 -15.33 6.61 -7.21
N ASN A 90 -15.02 5.56 -6.45
CA ASN A 90 -14.61 4.26 -6.99
C ASN A 90 -13.51 4.41 -8.05
N GLN A 91 -12.51 5.22 -7.73
CA GLN A 91 -11.43 5.57 -8.64
C GLN A 91 -10.10 5.03 -8.12
N LEU A 92 -9.37 4.32 -9.00
CA LEU A 92 -8.04 3.83 -8.67
C LEU A 92 -7.05 5.00 -8.70
N LEU A 93 -6.38 5.23 -7.58
CA LEU A 93 -5.40 6.31 -7.44
C LEU A 93 -3.98 5.84 -7.74
N ALA A 94 -3.65 4.65 -7.26
CA ALA A 94 -2.31 4.09 -7.42
C ALA A 94 -2.35 2.58 -7.25
N THR A 95 -1.36 1.90 -7.87
CA THR A 95 -1.10 0.49 -7.62
C THR A 95 0.35 0.35 -7.17
N GLY A 96 0.59 -0.58 -6.26
CA GLY A 96 1.93 -0.86 -5.79
C GLY A 96 2.24 -2.34 -5.81
N ARG A 97 3.51 -2.65 -6.00
CA ARG A 97 4.04 -4.01 -5.87
C ARG A 97 5.17 -3.97 -4.86
N HIS A 98 5.19 -4.95 -3.99
CA HIS A 98 6.20 -5.03 -2.96
C HIS A 98 6.69 -6.46 -2.89
N THR A 99 7.96 -6.67 -3.20
CA THR A 99 8.62 -7.97 -3.10
C THR A 99 9.48 -7.95 -1.84
N LYS A 100 9.30 -8.95 -1.00
CA LYS A 100 10.03 -9.04 0.28
C LYS A 100 10.78 -10.36 0.39
N TYR A 101 11.94 -10.30 1.01
CA TYR A 101 12.69 -11.50 1.41
C TYR A 101 12.28 -11.85 2.85
N ILE A 102 11.75 -13.06 3.00
CA ILE A 102 11.22 -13.54 4.29
C ILE A 102 11.93 -14.83 4.76
N GLY A 103 12.99 -15.23 4.09
CA GLY A 103 13.70 -16.46 4.36
C GLY A 103 14.71 -16.40 5.51
N ILE A 104 14.52 -15.49 6.44
CA ILE A 104 15.41 -15.30 7.59
C ILE A 104 15.01 -16.22 8.73
#